data_6e141c146087eef2393f479d87ac2b5a
#
_entry.id   6e141c146087eef2393f479d87ac2b5a
#
_cell.length_a   1.000
_cell.length_b   1.000
_cell.length_c   1.000
_cell.angle_alpha   90.00
_cell.angle_beta   90.00
_cell.angle_gamma   90.00
#
_symmetry.space_group_name_H-M   'P 1'
#
loop_
_entity.id
_entity.type
_entity.pdbx_description
1 polymer ?
#
loop_
_entity_poly.entity_id
_entity_poly.type
_entity_poly.pdbx_seq_one_letter_code
_entity_poly.pdbx_strand_id
1 'polypeptide(L)'
;MNINLIASTTDISPPPNYENVLIANIDQVPASACTNLIIDNVLNKLTQQQLELLTSKIRRGGTITMHSPDAMEMAKALYWDKIKIDKFTSLTANTVAQHSMIEIKTFFEQRGYSIDIANVDTNSLFFNIRAKRQ
;
A
#
# COMPACT_ATOMS: atom_id res chain seq x y z
N MET A 1 17.82 -4.89 -0.86
CA MET A 1 16.90 -5.90 -0.30
C MET A 1 15.52 -5.72 -0.90
N ASN A 2 14.82 -6.83 -1.06
CA ASN A 2 13.44 -6.83 -1.53
C ASN A 2 12.53 -7.23 -0.38
N ILE A 3 11.53 -6.42 -0.09
CA ILE A 3 10.69 -6.56 1.09
C ILE A 3 9.23 -6.74 0.70
N ASN A 4 8.58 -7.73 1.31
CA ASN A 4 7.13 -7.87 1.33
C ASN A 4 6.62 -7.45 2.71
N LEU A 5 5.90 -6.36 2.78
CA LEU A 5 5.39 -5.83 4.04
C LEU A 5 4.15 -6.62 4.49
N ILE A 6 4.15 -7.09 5.72
CA ILE A 6 3.05 -7.88 6.30
C ILE A 6 2.57 -7.28 7.61
N ALA A 7 1.30 -7.51 7.92
CA ALA A 7 0.68 -7.00 9.15
C ALA A 7 0.82 -7.96 10.34
N SER A 8 0.94 -9.25 10.08
CA SER A 8 1.04 -10.28 11.14
C SER A 8 1.91 -11.44 10.67
N THR A 9 2.47 -12.18 11.65
CA THR A 9 3.27 -13.39 11.40
C THR A 9 2.39 -14.60 11.11
N THR A 10 1.50 -14.53 10.16
CA THR A 10 0.80 -15.70 9.63
C THR A 10 1.72 -16.41 8.64
N ASP A 11 1.40 -17.69 8.31
CA ASP A 11 2.17 -18.51 7.38
C ASP A 11 2.10 -18.00 5.93
N ILE A 12 2.43 -16.72 5.72
CA ILE A 12 2.48 -16.12 4.40
C ILE A 12 3.89 -16.33 3.87
N SER A 13 3.99 -17.12 2.80
CA SER A 13 5.25 -17.25 2.07
C SER A 13 5.52 -15.97 1.29
N PRO A 14 6.71 -15.36 1.42
CA PRO A 14 7.04 -14.20 0.60
C PRO A 14 7.18 -14.60 -0.87
N PRO A 15 7.00 -13.66 -1.81
CA PRO A 15 7.34 -13.88 -3.20
C PRO A 15 8.82 -14.31 -3.34
N PRO A 16 9.20 -15.04 -4.42
CA PRO A 16 10.59 -15.42 -4.63
C PRO A 16 11.52 -14.21 -4.57
N ASN A 17 12.64 -14.36 -3.87
CA ASN A 17 13.65 -13.31 -3.63
C ASN A 17 13.20 -12.14 -2.76
N TYR A 18 12.06 -12.25 -2.08
CA TYR A 18 11.59 -11.25 -1.11
C TYR A 18 11.64 -11.82 0.30
N GLU A 19 11.81 -10.93 1.28
CA GLU A 19 11.67 -11.28 2.69
C GLU A 19 10.45 -10.57 3.29
N ASN A 20 9.75 -11.24 4.19
CA ASN A 20 8.64 -10.64 4.92
C ASN A 20 9.18 -9.74 6.03
N VAL A 21 8.64 -8.52 6.12
CA VAL A 21 8.92 -7.60 7.22
C VAL A 21 7.60 -7.15 7.82
N LEU A 22 7.47 -7.27 9.14
CA LEU A 22 6.31 -6.77 9.86
C LEU A 22 6.23 -5.25 9.85
N ILE A 23 5.03 -4.71 9.76
CA ILE A 23 4.78 -3.26 9.86
C ILE A 23 5.46 -2.68 11.11
N ALA A 24 5.37 -3.39 12.25
CA ALA A 24 5.97 -2.95 13.50
C ALA A 24 7.51 -2.86 13.45
N ASN A 25 8.15 -3.50 12.49
CA ASN A 25 9.61 -3.56 12.35
C ASN A 25 10.15 -2.70 11.21
N ILE A 26 9.34 -1.82 10.65
CA ILE A 26 9.78 -0.92 9.56
C ILE A 26 10.99 -0.08 9.97
N ASP A 27 11.03 0.39 11.20
CA ASP A 27 12.11 1.21 11.73
C ASP A 27 13.46 0.49 11.75
N GLN A 28 13.46 -0.84 11.78
CA GLN A 28 14.67 -1.65 11.76
C GLN A 28 15.28 -1.80 10.37
N VAL A 29 14.55 -1.48 9.31
CA VAL A 29 15.08 -1.48 7.96
C VAL A 29 16.00 -0.26 7.80
N PRO A 30 17.25 -0.44 7.34
CA PRO A 30 18.15 0.69 7.13
C PRO A 30 17.61 1.66 6.08
N ALA A 31 17.92 2.95 6.24
CA ALA A 31 17.53 3.96 5.26
C ALA A 31 18.13 3.65 3.89
N SER A 32 17.36 3.84 2.84
CA SER A 32 17.75 3.61 1.45
C SER A 32 18.27 2.19 1.14
N ALA A 33 17.88 1.20 1.92
CA ALA A 33 18.33 -0.18 1.74
C ALA A 33 17.40 -1.00 0.84
N CYS A 34 16.14 -0.63 0.74
CA CYS A 34 15.14 -1.40 0.01
C CYS A 34 15.15 -1.08 -1.48
N THR A 35 15.30 -2.12 -2.31
CA THR A 35 15.25 -1.99 -3.77
C THR A 35 13.82 -2.08 -4.29
N ASN A 36 13.06 -3.05 -3.78
CA ASN A 36 11.65 -3.25 -4.14
C ASN A 36 10.84 -3.52 -2.87
N LEU A 37 9.76 -2.80 -2.71
CA LEU A 37 8.83 -2.99 -1.60
C LEU A 37 7.45 -3.32 -2.16
N ILE A 38 6.85 -4.38 -1.64
CA ILE A 38 5.47 -4.76 -1.93
C ILE A 38 4.60 -4.43 -0.72
N ILE A 39 3.53 -3.68 -0.94
CA ILE A 39 2.50 -3.40 0.05
C ILE A 39 1.18 -3.93 -0.52
N ASP A 40 0.85 -5.18 -0.21
CA ASP A 40 -0.36 -5.82 -0.71
C ASP A 40 -1.42 -5.91 0.38
N ASN A 41 -2.45 -5.09 0.26
CA ASN A 41 -3.61 -5.04 1.16
C ASN A 41 -3.25 -4.75 2.63
N VAL A 42 -2.14 -4.04 2.87
CA VAL A 42 -1.73 -3.61 4.22
C VAL A 42 -1.49 -2.11 4.32
N LEU A 43 -1.63 -1.36 3.22
CA LEU A 43 -1.45 0.09 3.21
C LEU A 43 -2.41 0.79 4.19
N ASN A 44 -3.65 0.33 4.26
CA ASN A 44 -4.66 0.86 5.15
C ASN A 44 -4.46 0.50 6.64
N LYS A 45 -3.45 -0.30 6.94
CA LYS A 45 -3.05 -0.65 8.31
C LYS A 45 -1.85 0.16 8.80
N LEU A 46 -1.28 1.00 7.94
CA LEU A 46 -0.16 1.88 8.28
C LEU A 46 -0.66 3.18 8.90
N THR A 47 0.03 3.64 9.95
CA THR A 47 -0.14 5.01 10.43
C THR A 47 0.52 5.99 9.47
N GLN A 48 0.18 7.27 9.58
CA GLN A 48 0.82 8.32 8.79
C GLN A 48 2.34 8.34 9.01
N GLN A 49 2.78 8.16 10.25
CA GLN A 49 4.21 8.12 10.58
C GLN A 49 4.90 6.92 9.93
N GLN A 50 4.28 5.75 9.94
CA GLN A 50 4.83 4.56 9.29
C GLN A 50 4.93 4.75 7.78
N LEU A 51 3.93 5.34 7.15
CA LEU A 51 3.94 5.63 5.72
C LEU A 51 5.06 6.60 5.35
N GLU A 52 5.23 7.68 6.14
CA GLU A 52 6.35 8.62 5.96
C GLU A 52 7.69 7.91 6.11
N LEU A 53 7.82 7.06 7.11
CA LEU A 53 9.05 6.32 7.36
C LEU A 53 9.41 5.40 6.20
N LEU A 54 8.43 4.73 5.60
CA LEU A 54 8.65 3.86 4.44
C LEU A 54 9.28 4.59 3.27
N THR A 55 8.91 5.84 3.04
CA THR A 55 9.46 6.62 1.91
C THR A 55 10.97 6.80 2.02
N SER A 56 11.53 6.78 3.21
CA SER A 56 12.96 6.91 3.47
C SER A 56 13.73 5.59 3.36
N LYS A 57 13.03 4.46 3.37
CA LYS A 57 13.65 3.13 3.32
C LYS A 57 13.97 2.66 1.91
N ILE A 58 13.38 3.27 0.90
CA ILE A 58 13.57 2.91 -0.50
C ILE A 58 14.83 3.60 -1.03
N ARG A 59 15.71 2.85 -1.66
CA ARG A 59 16.88 3.42 -2.32
C ARG A 59 16.48 4.23 -3.55
N ARG A 60 17.35 5.12 -4.00
CA ARG A 60 17.13 5.82 -5.27
C ARG A 60 17.07 4.80 -6.40
N GLY A 61 16.09 4.96 -7.28
CA GLY A 61 15.80 4.01 -8.35
C GLY A 61 15.00 2.79 -7.89
N GLY A 62 14.77 2.63 -6.60
CA GLY A 62 13.94 1.56 -6.06
C GLY A 62 12.45 1.82 -6.27
N THR A 63 11.64 0.77 -6.14
CA THR A 63 10.20 0.83 -6.40
C THR A 63 9.37 0.40 -5.21
N ILE A 64 8.18 0.98 -5.11
CA ILE A 64 7.11 0.52 -4.22
C ILE A 64 5.93 0.12 -5.09
N THR A 65 5.43 -1.10 -4.89
CA THR A 65 4.21 -1.59 -5.54
C THR A 65 3.12 -1.72 -4.48
N MET A 66 1.98 -1.06 -4.70
CA MET A 66 0.88 -1.01 -3.74
C MET A 66 -0.40 -1.52 -4.36
N HIS A 67 -1.13 -2.33 -3.60
CA HIS A 67 -2.45 -2.84 -3.94
C HIS A 67 -3.32 -2.71 -2.69
N SER A 68 -4.39 -1.92 -2.75
CA SER A 68 -5.20 -1.58 -1.59
C SER A 68 -6.63 -1.23 -1.99
N PRO A 69 -7.63 -1.44 -1.12
CA PRO A 69 -8.97 -0.93 -1.34
C PRO A 69 -8.96 0.58 -1.57
N ASP A 70 -9.71 1.05 -2.56
CA ASP A 70 -9.85 2.46 -2.88
C ASP A 70 -11.08 3.03 -2.19
N ALA A 71 -10.86 3.99 -1.28
CA ALA A 71 -11.94 4.57 -0.48
C ALA A 71 -13.01 5.25 -1.34
N MET A 72 -12.61 5.93 -2.42
CA MET A 72 -13.56 6.60 -3.32
C MET A 72 -14.39 5.61 -4.11
N GLU A 73 -13.78 4.54 -4.63
CA GLU A 73 -14.51 3.49 -5.36
C GLU A 73 -15.45 2.73 -4.43
N MET A 74 -15.03 2.44 -3.19
CA MET A 74 -15.90 1.82 -2.20
C MET A 74 -17.11 2.70 -1.86
N ALA A 75 -16.90 3.99 -1.67
CA ALA A 75 -17.96 4.95 -1.39
C ALA A 75 -18.95 5.06 -2.56
N LYS A 76 -18.46 5.13 -3.79
CA LYS A 76 -19.27 5.16 -5.01
C LYS A 76 -20.09 3.88 -5.16
N ALA A 77 -19.45 2.72 -4.95
CA ALA A 77 -20.13 1.43 -5.07
C ALA A 77 -21.23 1.28 -4.03
N LEU A 78 -21.00 1.74 -2.80
CA LEU A 78 -22.01 1.73 -1.75
C LEU A 78 -23.17 2.70 -2.08
N TYR A 79 -22.87 3.90 -2.53
CA TYR A 79 -23.85 4.93 -2.90
C TYR A 79 -24.76 4.46 -4.04
N TRP A 80 -24.17 3.81 -5.06
CA TRP A 80 -24.90 3.30 -6.23
C TRP A 80 -25.50 1.90 -6.03
N ASP A 81 -25.48 1.39 -4.81
CA ASP A 81 -26.01 0.07 -4.44
C ASP A 81 -25.39 -1.09 -5.22
N LYS A 82 -24.13 -0.95 -5.61
CA LYS A 82 -23.34 -2.01 -6.27
C LYS A 82 -22.74 -3.00 -5.29
N ILE A 83 -22.54 -2.56 -4.04
CA ILE A 83 -22.15 -3.43 -2.92
C ILE A 83 -23.08 -3.16 -1.74
N LYS A 84 -23.24 -4.16 -0.89
CA LYS A 84 -24.01 -4.04 0.35
C LYS A 84 -23.11 -3.55 1.48
N ILE A 85 -23.72 -3.05 2.55
CA ILE A 85 -22.99 -2.56 3.73
C ILE A 85 -22.09 -3.64 4.34
N ASP A 86 -22.47 -4.92 4.28
CA ASP A 86 -21.65 -6.03 4.78
C ASP A 86 -20.34 -6.13 4.02
N LYS A 87 -20.38 -5.99 2.70
CA LYS A 87 -19.18 -5.99 1.87
C LYS A 87 -18.28 -4.79 2.21
N PHE A 88 -18.88 -3.61 2.35
CA PHE A 88 -18.17 -2.40 2.75
C PHE A 88 -17.50 -2.58 4.11
N THR A 89 -18.22 -3.11 5.09
CA THR A 89 -17.68 -3.38 6.42
C THR A 89 -16.50 -4.36 6.35
N SER A 90 -16.61 -5.41 5.55
CA SER A 90 -15.54 -6.39 5.36
C SER A 90 -14.27 -5.76 4.77
N LEU A 91 -14.43 -4.90 3.75
CA LEU A 91 -13.29 -4.25 3.09
C LEU A 91 -12.60 -3.21 3.98
N THR A 92 -13.33 -2.63 4.95
CA THR A 92 -12.80 -1.58 5.83
C THR A 92 -12.44 -2.09 7.22
N ALA A 93 -12.61 -3.38 7.49
CA ALA A 93 -12.32 -3.96 8.81
C ALA A 93 -10.82 -3.84 9.16
N ASN A 94 -10.54 -3.59 10.43
CA ASN A 94 -9.18 -3.52 10.97
C ASN A 94 -8.26 -2.50 10.26
N THR A 95 -8.83 -1.41 9.75
CA THR A 95 -8.06 -0.37 9.10
C THR A 95 -7.70 0.75 10.08
N VAL A 96 -6.50 1.31 9.91
CA VAL A 96 -6.02 2.50 10.63
C VAL A 96 -6.41 3.76 9.85
N ALA A 97 -6.31 3.70 8.51
CA ALA A 97 -6.66 4.81 7.63
C ALA A 97 -7.21 4.29 6.30
N GLN A 98 -8.12 5.03 5.71
CA GLN A 98 -8.62 4.78 4.36
C GLN A 98 -7.87 5.65 3.37
N HIS A 99 -7.60 5.11 2.18
CA HIS A 99 -6.87 5.83 1.13
C HIS A 99 -7.56 5.71 -0.21
N SER A 100 -7.40 6.75 -1.04
CA SER A 100 -7.74 6.71 -2.46
C SER A 100 -6.47 6.68 -3.30
N MET A 101 -6.58 6.20 -4.53
CA MET A 101 -5.46 6.17 -5.47
C MET A 101 -4.86 7.57 -5.68
N ILE A 102 -5.71 8.59 -5.85
CA ILE A 102 -5.26 9.97 -6.11
C ILE A 102 -4.48 10.52 -4.93
N GLU A 103 -4.96 10.28 -3.71
CA GLU A 103 -4.30 10.73 -2.49
C GLU A 103 -2.91 10.12 -2.34
N ILE A 104 -2.81 8.80 -2.51
CA ILE A 104 -1.52 8.09 -2.38
C ILE A 104 -0.56 8.48 -3.51
N LYS A 105 -1.06 8.61 -4.73
CA LYS A 105 -0.27 9.10 -5.86
C LYS A 105 0.35 10.46 -5.54
N THR A 106 -0.45 11.41 -5.08
CA THR A 106 -0.01 12.75 -4.71
C THR A 106 1.00 12.71 -3.57
N PHE A 107 0.76 11.88 -2.56
CA PHE A 107 1.66 11.71 -1.43
C PHE A 107 3.08 11.33 -1.88
N PHE A 108 3.20 10.34 -2.76
CA PHE A 108 4.51 9.89 -3.25
C PHE A 108 5.15 10.88 -4.21
N GLU A 109 4.36 11.50 -5.09
CA GLU A 109 4.87 12.54 -6.01
C GLU A 109 5.50 13.72 -5.25
N GLN A 110 4.88 14.15 -4.16
CA GLN A 110 5.41 15.22 -3.31
C GLN A 110 6.70 14.86 -2.59
N ARG A 111 7.05 13.57 -2.54
CA ARG A 111 8.25 13.06 -1.86
C ARG A 111 9.32 12.55 -2.81
N GLY A 112 9.26 12.99 -4.07
CA GLY A 112 10.29 12.69 -5.05
C GLY A 112 10.16 11.35 -5.75
N TYR A 113 8.95 10.78 -5.77
CA TYR A 113 8.66 9.56 -6.51
C TYR A 113 7.97 9.88 -7.83
N SER A 114 8.30 9.14 -8.87
CA SER A 114 7.54 9.14 -10.12
C SER A 114 6.57 7.96 -10.12
N ILE A 115 5.40 8.14 -10.72
CA ILE A 115 4.36 7.11 -10.75
C ILE A 115 4.37 6.44 -12.13
N ASP A 116 4.73 5.15 -12.17
CA ASP A 116 4.76 4.36 -13.39
C ASP A 116 3.38 3.78 -13.72
N ILE A 117 2.67 3.32 -12.70
CA ILE A 117 1.35 2.69 -12.83
C ILE A 117 0.44 3.30 -11.77
N ALA A 118 -0.76 3.70 -12.18
CA ALA A 118 -1.83 4.13 -11.28
C ALA A 118 -3.17 3.80 -11.93
N ASN A 119 -3.86 2.79 -11.41
CA ASN A 119 -5.17 2.39 -11.91
C ASN A 119 -6.06 1.86 -10.80
N VAL A 120 -7.37 1.90 -11.03
CA VAL A 120 -8.38 1.34 -10.14
C VAL A 120 -9.14 0.25 -10.90
N ASP A 121 -9.31 -0.90 -10.26
CA ASP A 121 -10.20 -1.96 -10.74
C ASP A 121 -11.58 -1.72 -10.12
N THR A 122 -12.55 -1.36 -10.95
CA THR A 122 -13.92 -1.08 -10.50
C THR A 122 -14.68 -2.33 -10.06
N ASN A 123 -14.21 -3.52 -10.41
CA ASN A 123 -14.84 -4.78 -9.98
C ASN A 123 -14.37 -5.18 -8.58
N SER A 124 -13.08 -5.13 -8.33
CA SER A 124 -12.50 -5.46 -7.01
C SER A 124 -12.55 -4.29 -6.03
N LEU A 125 -12.69 -3.05 -6.51
CA LEU A 125 -12.63 -1.80 -5.76
C LEU A 125 -11.23 -1.52 -5.18
N PHE A 126 -10.19 -2.16 -5.73
CA PHE A 126 -8.81 -1.95 -5.34
C PHE A 126 -8.08 -1.07 -6.34
N PHE A 127 -7.14 -0.27 -5.85
CA PHE A 127 -6.20 0.42 -6.71
C PHE A 127 -4.85 -0.27 -6.75
N ASN A 128 -4.12 -0.03 -7.83
CA ASN A 128 -2.73 -0.46 -8.02
C ASN A 128 -1.88 0.76 -8.32
N ILE A 129 -0.81 0.94 -7.56
CA ILE A 129 0.18 2.00 -7.79
C ILE A 129 1.57 1.38 -7.77
N ARG A 130 2.39 1.79 -8.72
CA ARG A 130 3.82 1.53 -8.71
C ARG A 130 4.54 2.87 -8.75
N ALA A 131 5.31 3.14 -7.71
CA ALA A 131 6.07 4.37 -7.56
C ALA A 131 7.56 4.06 -7.56
N LYS A 132 8.35 4.92 -8.21
CA LYS A 132 9.81 4.79 -8.29
C LYS A 132 10.46 6.01 -7.67
N ARG A 133 11.36 5.81 -6.73
CA ARG A 133 12.12 6.89 -6.11
C ARG A 133 13.15 7.45 -7.10
N GLN A 134 13.10 8.73 -7.32
CA GLN A 134 14.05 9.44 -8.18
C GLN A 134 15.39 9.74 -7.50
#